data_45d83a966f052bdd3dd255ab171ba3c9
#
_entry.id   45d83a966f052bdd3dd255ab171ba3c9
#
_cell.length_a   1.000
_cell.length_b   1.000
_cell.length_c   1.000
_cell.angle_alpha   90.00
_cell.angle_beta   90.00
_cell.angle_gamma   90.00
#
_symmetry.space_group_name_H-M   'P 1'
#
loop_
_entity.id
_entity.type
_entity.pdbx_description
1 polymer ?
#
loop_
_entity_poly.entity_id
_entity_poly.type
_entity_poly.pdbx_seq_one_letter_code
_entity_poly.pdbx_strand_id
1 'polypeptide(L)'
;MPLVRSLPENATLADLRARYADLLELFRPYGERLMRGPSPFTPGERELIAAYVSGLNGCRFCFNVHSRVACGLGIDKTVFADDQLADARMQPVLRYARKLTEAPTLMTPRDAAAVYDAGWDDTALVHAIAVCAYFNMMNRLVEGAGIVGDAESYALAARRLVDEGYARRR
;
A
#
# COMPACT_ATOMS: atom_id res chain seq x y z
N MET A 1 -14.01 5.16 17.05
CA MET A 1 -14.07 4.01 17.99
C MET A 1 -13.85 2.73 17.20
N PRO A 2 -12.94 1.83 17.62
CA PRO A 2 -12.70 0.56 16.93
C PRO A 2 -13.97 -0.31 16.91
N LEU A 3 -14.11 -1.11 15.86
CA LEU A 3 -15.20 -2.09 15.75
C LEU A 3 -14.90 -3.37 16.55
N VAL A 4 -13.62 -3.66 16.81
CA VAL A 4 -13.18 -4.79 17.62
C VAL A 4 -13.19 -4.41 19.09
N ARG A 5 -14.14 -4.96 19.86
CA ARG A 5 -14.43 -4.56 21.26
C ARG A 5 -13.25 -4.72 22.23
N SER A 6 -12.30 -5.62 21.97
CA SER A 6 -11.13 -5.85 22.83
C SER A 6 -9.97 -4.85 22.57
N LEU A 7 -10.13 -3.94 21.62
CA LEU A 7 -9.14 -2.90 21.33
C LEU A 7 -9.44 -1.62 22.14
N PRO A 8 -8.41 -0.85 22.53
CA PRO A 8 -8.59 0.45 23.16
C PRO A 8 -9.29 1.44 22.21
N GLU A 9 -9.92 2.48 22.76
CA GLU A 9 -10.72 3.45 21.99
C GLU A 9 -9.94 4.09 20.83
N ASN A 10 -8.67 4.40 21.05
CA ASN A 10 -7.76 5.00 20.08
C ASN A 10 -6.79 3.97 19.48
N ALA A 11 -7.27 2.75 19.25
CA ALA A 11 -6.43 1.66 18.76
C ALA A 11 -5.75 2.00 17.43
N THR A 12 -4.50 1.63 17.34
CA THR A 12 -3.68 1.67 16.13
C THR A 12 -3.62 0.29 15.47
N LEU A 13 -3.09 0.25 14.24
CA LEU A 13 -2.79 -1.04 13.58
C LEU A 13 -1.76 -1.85 14.38
N ALA A 14 -0.89 -1.20 15.15
CA ALA A 14 0.07 -1.89 16.03
C ALA A 14 -0.65 -2.60 17.19
N ASP A 15 -1.67 -1.99 17.78
CA ASP A 15 -2.47 -2.60 18.84
C ASP A 15 -3.26 -3.82 18.33
N LEU A 16 -3.87 -3.69 17.13
CA LEU A 16 -4.54 -4.81 16.48
C LEU A 16 -3.59 -5.99 16.26
N ARG A 17 -2.39 -5.72 15.72
CA ARG A 17 -1.38 -6.76 15.49
C ARG A 17 -0.86 -7.37 16.78
N ALA A 18 -0.61 -6.58 17.81
CA ALA A 18 -0.16 -7.07 19.10
C ALA A 18 -1.21 -7.95 19.77
N ARG A 19 -2.47 -7.54 19.71
CA ARG A 19 -3.59 -8.29 20.32
C ARG A 19 -3.88 -9.61 19.63
N TYR A 20 -3.64 -9.70 18.32
CA TYR A 20 -3.89 -10.87 17.48
C TYR A 20 -2.62 -11.31 16.75
N ALA A 21 -1.51 -11.39 17.49
CA ALA A 21 -0.18 -11.66 16.93
C ALA A 21 -0.13 -13.00 16.17
N ASP A 22 -0.72 -14.05 16.71
CA ASP A 22 -0.74 -15.39 16.11
C ASP A 22 -1.36 -15.38 14.69
N LEU A 23 -2.29 -14.46 14.44
CA LEU A 23 -2.97 -14.32 13.16
C LEU A 23 -2.27 -13.30 12.23
N LEU A 24 -1.78 -12.18 12.78
CA LEU A 24 -1.44 -10.99 11.98
C LEU A 24 0.06 -10.71 11.89
N GLU A 25 0.89 -11.23 12.82
CA GLU A 25 2.31 -10.89 12.83
C GLU A 25 3.08 -11.44 11.62
N LEU A 26 2.59 -12.53 11.02
CA LEU A 26 3.15 -13.12 9.79
C LEU A 26 3.14 -12.16 8.58
N PHE A 27 2.23 -11.20 8.56
CA PHE A 27 2.16 -10.20 7.47
C PHE A 27 3.27 -9.16 7.53
N ARG A 28 3.92 -8.97 8.69
CA ARG A 28 4.98 -7.97 8.84
C ARG A 28 6.25 -8.33 8.05
N PRO A 29 6.87 -9.52 8.21
CA PRO A 29 8.03 -9.90 7.41
C PRO A 29 7.69 -9.99 5.91
N TYR A 30 6.49 -10.41 5.55
CA TYR A 30 6.04 -10.37 4.16
C TYR A 30 5.96 -8.93 3.64
N GLY A 31 5.35 -8.01 4.39
CA GLY A 31 5.29 -6.58 4.03
C GLY A 31 6.68 -5.96 3.88
N GLU A 32 7.62 -6.28 4.78
CA GLU A 32 9.02 -5.81 4.65
C GLU A 32 9.66 -6.32 3.36
N ARG A 33 9.57 -7.62 3.10
CA ARG A 33 10.12 -8.22 1.88
C ARG A 33 9.52 -7.61 0.62
N LEU A 34 8.20 -7.43 0.59
CA LEU A 34 7.47 -6.88 -0.53
C LEU A 34 7.80 -5.40 -0.77
N MET A 35 7.83 -4.59 0.29
CA MET A 35 7.90 -3.14 0.18
C MET A 35 9.33 -2.59 0.23
N ARG A 36 10.30 -3.34 0.77
CA ARG A 36 11.71 -2.92 0.95
C ARG A 36 12.73 -3.88 0.37
N GLY A 37 12.36 -5.14 0.09
CA GLY A 37 13.24 -6.13 -0.54
C GLY A 37 13.57 -5.79 -2.00
N PRO A 38 14.40 -6.61 -2.68
CA PRO A 38 14.72 -6.47 -4.11
C PRO A 38 13.45 -6.42 -4.97
N SER A 39 13.40 -5.49 -5.91
CA SER A 39 12.27 -5.25 -6.80
C SER A 39 12.71 -4.46 -8.04
N PRO A 40 12.05 -4.60 -9.20
CA PRO A 40 12.20 -3.67 -10.31
C PRO A 40 11.70 -2.25 -9.98
N PHE A 41 10.76 -2.12 -9.02
CA PHE A 41 10.27 -0.82 -8.55
C PHE A 41 11.12 -0.30 -7.40
N THR A 42 11.35 1.01 -7.37
CA THR A 42 11.89 1.70 -6.20
C THR A 42 10.95 1.55 -5.00
N PRO A 43 11.44 1.73 -3.76
CA PRO A 43 10.55 1.76 -2.59
C PRO A 43 9.44 2.82 -2.70
N GLY A 44 9.74 4.00 -3.29
CA GLY A 44 8.75 5.06 -3.50
C GLY A 44 7.63 4.65 -4.46
N GLU A 45 7.96 4.00 -5.58
CA GLU A 45 6.96 3.49 -6.55
C GLU A 45 6.06 2.41 -5.95
N ARG A 46 6.60 1.55 -5.08
CA ARG A 46 5.78 0.56 -4.35
C ARG A 46 4.82 1.22 -3.37
N GLU A 47 5.26 2.27 -2.67
CA GLU A 47 4.39 3.08 -1.81
C GLU A 47 3.36 3.88 -2.60
N LEU A 48 3.70 4.32 -3.82
CA LEU A 48 2.73 4.92 -4.75
C LEU A 48 1.61 3.93 -5.09
N ILE A 49 1.95 2.69 -5.49
CA ILE A 49 0.95 1.64 -5.76
C ILE A 49 0.10 1.40 -4.50
N ALA A 50 0.73 1.32 -3.33
CA ALA A 50 0.06 1.11 -2.05
C ALA A 50 -0.95 2.22 -1.72
N ALA A 51 -0.54 3.48 -1.85
CA ALA A 51 -1.39 4.63 -1.63
C ALA A 51 -2.55 4.68 -2.64
N TYR A 52 -2.25 4.41 -3.91
CA TYR A 52 -3.24 4.41 -4.99
C TYR A 52 -4.35 3.38 -4.74
N VAL A 53 -3.98 2.13 -4.45
CA VAL A 53 -4.93 1.07 -4.09
C VAL A 53 -5.73 1.43 -2.85
N SER A 54 -5.09 2.05 -1.85
CA SER A 54 -5.76 2.47 -0.63
C SER A 54 -6.79 3.59 -0.88
N GLY A 55 -6.49 4.51 -1.80
CA GLY A 55 -7.43 5.52 -2.26
C GLY A 55 -8.65 4.91 -2.95
N LEU A 56 -8.43 3.96 -3.86
CA LEU A 56 -9.51 3.24 -4.56
C LEU A 56 -10.43 2.48 -3.60
N ASN A 57 -9.87 1.88 -2.54
CA ASN A 57 -10.62 1.19 -1.51
C ASN A 57 -11.27 2.14 -0.46
N GLY A 58 -11.05 3.45 -0.55
CA GLY A 58 -11.55 4.42 0.41
C GLY A 58 -10.90 4.33 1.81
N CYS A 59 -9.81 3.58 1.97
CA CYS A 59 -9.11 3.45 3.24
C CYS A 59 -8.30 4.70 3.57
N ARG A 60 -8.92 5.63 4.31
CA ARG A 60 -8.32 6.93 4.64
C ARG A 60 -7.03 6.80 5.44
N PHE A 61 -6.95 5.87 6.39
CA PHE A 61 -5.74 5.63 7.18
C PHE A 61 -4.58 5.23 6.28
N CYS A 62 -4.75 4.17 5.49
CA CYS A 62 -3.69 3.65 4.63
C CYS A 62 -3.28 4.67 3.55
N PHE A 63 -4.24 5.32 2.90
CA PHE A 63 -3.94 6.36 1.91
C PHE A 63 -3.10 7.49 2.50
N ASN A 64 -3.50 8.03 3.66
CA ASN A 64 -2.79 9.14 4.29
C ASN A 64 -1.39 8.76 4.79
N VAL A 65 -1.17 7.53 5.21
CA VAL A 65 0.17 7.06 5.60
C VAL A 65 1.03 6.84 4.36
N HIS A 66 0.57 6.02 3.41
CA HIS A 66 1.40 5.56 2.29
C HIS A 66 1.66 6.65 1.24
N SER A 67 0.75 7.63 1.06
CA SER A 67 1.04 8.81 0.24
C SER A 67 2.19 9.65 0.83
N ARG A 68 2.23 9.82 2.15
CA ARG A 68 3.33 10.51 2.82
C ARG A 68 4.64 9.73 2.75
N VAL A 69 4.59 8.40 2.87
CA VAL A 69 5.77 7.55 2.71
C VAL A 69 6.31 7.65 1.30
N ALA A 70 5.46 7.55 0.29
CA ALA A 70 5.85 7.70 -1.12
C ALA A 70 6.52 9.05 -1.37
N CYS A 71 5.95 10.15 -0.87
CA CYS A 71 6.58 11.48 -0.96
C CYS A 71 7.94 11.53 -0.25
N GLY A 72 8.05 10.96 0.95
CA GLY A 72 9.31 10.86 1.70
C GLY A 72 10.38 10.03 0.98
N LEU A 73 9.98 9.18 0.05
CA LEU A 73 10.84 8.34 -0.80
C LEU A 73 10.96 8.86 -2.24
N GLY A 74 10.60 10.13 -2.49
CA GLY A 74 10.89 10.84 -3.73
C GLY A 74 9.76 10.89 -4.76
N ILE A 75 8.55 10.42 -4.44
CA ILE A 75 7.39 10.57 -5.34
C ILE A 75 6.82 11.99 -5.20
N ASP A 76 6.54 12.65 -6.32
CA ASP A 76 5.88 13.95 -6.32
C ASP A 76 4.44 13.82 -5.81
N LYS A 77 4.08 14.70 -4.87
CA LYS A 77 2.75 14.71 -4.24
C LYS A 77 1.59 14.97 -5.22
N THR A 78 1.85 15.63 -6.33
CA THR A 78 0.84 15.98 -7.33
C THR A 78 0.18 14.75 -7.96
N VAL A 79 0.90 13.61 -8.00
CA VAL A 79 0.39 12.33 -8.51
C VAL A 79 -0.83 11.81 -7.73
N PHE A 80 -1.00 12.24 -6.48
CA PHE A 80 -2.15 11.84 -5.65
C PHE A 80 -3.40 12.68 -5.90
N ALA A 81 -3.26 13.80 -6.60
CA ALA A 81 -4.39 14.60 -7.09
C ALA A 81 -4.81 14.17 -8.50
N ASP A 82 -3.84 13.79 -9.33
CA ASP A 82 -4.05 13.31 -10.70
C ASP A 82 -3.00 12.24 -11.03
N ASP A 83 -3.43 11.00 -11.24
CA ASP A 83 -2.56 9.86 -11.55
C ASP A 83 -1.89 9.96 -12.93
N GLN A 84 -2.39 10.83 -13.82
CA GLN A 84 -1.75 11.13 -15.10
C GLN A 84 -0.43 11.89 -14.94
N LEU A 85 -0.19 12.51 -13.76
CA LEU A 85 1.07 13.16 -13.43
C LEU A 85 2.14 12.16 -12.93
N ALA A 86 1.81 10.88 -12.78
CA ALA A 86 2.81 9.85 -12.53
C ALA A 86 3.76 9.71 -13.72
N ASP A 87 4.98 9.25 -13.43
CA ASP A 87 5.92 8.85 -14.48
C ASP A 87 5.24 7.97 -15.54
N ALA A 88 5.56 8.22 -16.81
CA ALA A 88 4.92 7.54 -17.95
C ALA A 88 5.00 6.00 -17.85
N ARG A 89 6.07 5.45 -17.25
CA ARG A 89 6.22 4.01 -17.02
C ARG A 89 5.30 3.51 -15.89
N MET A 90 4.99 4.34 -14.89
CA MET A 90 4.11 3.97 -13.78
C MET A 90 2.62 4.06 -14.11
N GLN A 91 2.21 4.89 -15.06
CA GLN A 91 0.80 5.03 -15.42
C GLN A 91 0.11 3.71 -15.81
N PRO A 92 0.70 2.82 -16.67
CA PRO A 92 0.11 1.52 -16.96
C PRO A 92 0.04 0.61 -15.73
N VAL A 93 1.03 0.69 -14.84
CA VAL A 93 1.05 -0.07 -13.58
C VAL A 93 -0.10 0.36 -12.67
N LEU A 94 -0.33 1.66 -12.53
CA LEU A 94 -1.45 2.20 -11.74
C LEU A 94 -2.80 1.83 -12.36
N ARG A 95 -2.95 1.91 -13.70
CA ARG A 95 -4.17 1.44 -14.39
C ARG A 95 -4.42 -0.04 -14.18
N TYR A 96 -3.35 -0.85 -14.23
CA TYR A 96 -3.43 -2.28 -13.93
C TYR A 96 -3.90 -2.53 -12.49
N ALA A 97 -3.29 -1.86 -11.50
CA ALA A 97 -3.65 -1.95 -10.10
C ALA A 97 -5.09 -1.49 -9.84
N ARG A 98 -5.57 -0.43 -10.51
CA ARG A 98 -6.97 0.03 -10.46
C ARG A 98 -7.91 -1.09 -10.89
N LYS A 99 -7.73 -1.60 -12.09
CA LYS A 99 -8.62 -2.63 -12.64
C LYS A 99 -8.59 -3.91 -11.80
N LEU A 100 -7.39 -4.31 -11.32
CA LEU A 100 -7.25 -5.48 -10.44
C LEU A 100 -7.96 -5.27 -9.09
N THR A 101 -8.03 -4.03 -8.60
CA THR A 101 -8.72 -3.69 -7.35
C THR A 101 -10.25 -3.66 -7.54
N GLU A 102 -10.72 -3.01 -8.61
CA GLU A 102 -12.14 -2.71 -8.82
C GLU A 102 -12.90 -3.85 -9.53
N ALA A 103 -12.22 -4.57 -10.42
CA ALA A 103 -12.85 -5.59 -11.28
C ALA A 103 -11.88 -6.75 -11.61
N PRO A 104 -11.41 -7.52 -10.60
CA PRO A 104 -10.36 -8.53 -10.79
C PRO A 104 -10.72 -9.62 -11.79
N THR A 105 -11.98 -9.96 -11.93
CA THR A 105 -12.46 -10.98 -12.88
C THR A 105 -12.47 -10.51 -14.34
N LEU A 106 -12.29 -9.21 -14.58
CA LEU A 106 -12.25 -8.60 -15.91
C LEU A 106 -10.83 -8.35 -16.43
N MET A 107 -9.79 -8.83 -15.73
CA MET A 107 -8.40 -8.72 -16.20
C MET A 107 -8.19 -9.48 -17.50
N THR A 108 -7.44 -8.88 -18.43
CA THR A 108 -7.18 -9.44 -19.76
C THR A 108 -5.69 -9.39 -20.10
N PRO A 109 -5.22 -10.15 -21.11
CA PRO A 109 -3.85 -10.04 -21.60
C PRO A 109 -3.46 -8.63 -22.06
N ARG A 110 -4.42 -7.83 -22.54
CA ARG A 110 -4.18 -6.44 -22.97
C ARG A 110 -3.79 -5.55 -21.80
N ASP A 111 -4.29 -5.79 -20.60
CA ASP A 111 -3.94 -5.03 -19.40
C ASP A 111 -2.48 -5.28 -19.03
N ALA A 112 -2.01 -6.52 -19.13
CA ALA A 112 -0.61 -6.88 -18.92
C ALA A 112 0.30 -6.33 -20.04
N ALA A 113 -0.14 -6.42 -21.31
CA ALA A 113 0.61 -5.88 -22.45
C ALA A 113 0.96 -4.41 -22.26
N ALA A 114 0.03 -3.59 -21.77
CA ALA A 114 0.29 -2.17 -21.51
C ALA A 114 1.42 -1.93 -20.48
N VAL A 115 1.60 -2.84 -19.51
CA VAL A 115 2.72 -2.78 -18.55
C VAL A 115 4.03 -3.16 -19.23
N TYR A 116 4.02 -4.19 -20.06
CA TYR A 116 5.21 -4.61 -20.85
C TYR A 116 5.63 -3.54 -21.87
N ASP A 117 4.67 -2.92 -22.57
CA ASP A 117 4.92 -1.84 -23.52
C ASP A 117 5.59 -0.60 -22.87
N ALA A 118 5.35 -0.40 -21.56
CA ALA A 118 6.04 0.62 -20.77
C ALA A 118 7.47 0.21 -20.32
N GLY A 119 7.95 -0.96 -20.76
CA GLY A 119 9.30 -1.46 -20.50
C GLY A 119 9.48 -2.20 -19.16
N TRP A 120 8.38 -2.67 -18.55
CA TRP A 120 8.43 -3.55 -17.39
C TRP A 120 8.44 -5.02 -17.82
N ASP A 121 8.97 -5.89 -16.97
CA ASP A 121 9.03 -7.34 -17.18
C ASP A 121 8.00 -8.11 -16.32
N ASP A 122 7.99 -9.43 -16.43
CA ASP A 122 7.15 -10.31 -15.63
C ASP A 122 7.38 -10.12 -14.12
N THR A 123 8.63 -9.85 -13.72
CA THR A 123 8.98 -9.65 -12.31
C THR A 123 8.31 -8.39 -11.77
N ALA A 124 8.30 -7.32 -12.56
CA ALA A 124 7.63 -6.08 -12.23
C ALA A 124 6.11 -6.27 -12.17
N LEU A 125 5.53 -6.93 -13.16
CA LEU A 125 4.09 -7.20 -13.18
C LEU A 125 3.65 -8.01 -11.96
N VAL A 126 4.34 -9.10 -11.64
CA VAL A 126 4.03 -9.93 -10.46
C VAL A 126 4.22 -9.14 -9.17
N HIS A 127 5.25 -8.28 -9.10
CA HIS A 127 5.46 -7.43 -7.93
C HIS A 127 4.31 -6.41 -7.76
N ALA A 128 3.87 -5.77 -8.84
CA ALA A 128 2.71 -4.86 -8.81
C ALA A 128 1.42 -5.58 -8.35
N ILE A 129 1.17 -6.80 -8.86
CA ILE A 129 0.07 -7.66 -8.42
C ILE A 129 0.16 -7.94 -6.91
N ALA A 130 1.34 -8.31 -6.42
CA ALA A 130 1.56 -8.63 -5.02
C ALA A 130 1.33 -7.41 -4.10
N VAL A 131 1.83 -6.22 -4.48
CA VAL A 131 1.58 -4.97 -3.73
C VAL A 131 0.09 -4.63 -3.73
N CYS A 132 -0.57 -4.71 -4.89
CA CYS A 132 -2.01 -4.48 -5.01
C CYS A 132 -2.80 -5.43 -4.11
N ALA A 133 -2.54 -6.73 -4.16
CA ALA A 133 -3.22 -7.74 -3.34
C ALA A 133 -2.99 -7.53 -1.84
N TYR A 134 -1.74 -7.23 -1.45
CA TYR A 134 -1.39 -6.96 -0.06
C TYR A 134 -2.15 -5.76 0.50
N PHE A 135 -2.23 -4.65 -0.24
CA PHE A 135 -2.96 -3.46 0.21
C PHE A 135 -4.48 -3.64 0.14
N ASN A 136 -5.01 -4.41 -0.81
CA ASN A 136 -6.42 -4.82 -0.77
C ASN A 136 -6.76 -5.59 0.51
N MET A 137 -5.87 -6.48 0.97
CA MET A 137 -6.01 -7.18 2.26
C MET A 137 -5.87 -6.21 3.44
N MET A 138 -4.80 -5.41 3.46
CA MET A 138 -4.51 -4.50 4.58
C MET A 138 -5.59 -3.44 4.78
N ASN A 139 -6.12 -2.87 3.70
CA ASN A 139 -7.21 -1.90 3.78
C ASN A 139 -8.45 -2.52 4.45
N ARG A 140 -8.81 -3.76 4.11
CA ARG A 140 -9.95 -4.47 4.72
C ARG A 140 -9.70 -4.79 6.19
N LEU A 141 -8.47 -5.10 6.58
CA LEU A 141 -8.12 -5.30 7.99
C LEU A 141 -8.25 -4.00 8.79
N VAL A 142 -7.76 -2.89 8.25
CA VAL A 142 -7.82 -1.56 8.89
C VAL A 142 -9.27 -1.08 9.01
N GLU A 143 -10.02 -1.09 7.91
CA GLU A 143 -11.41 -0.65 7.89
C GLU A 143 -12.31 -1.61 8.71
N GLY A 144 -12.14 -2.92 8.56
CA GLY A 144 -12.89 -3.94 9.29
C GLY A 144 -12.63 -3.94 10.80
N ALA A 145 -11.47 -3.44 11.25
CA ALA A 145 -11.19 -3.23 12.67
C ALA A 145 -11.63 -1.85 13.18
N GLY A 146 -12.01 -0.93 12.29
CA GLY A 146 -12.39 0.44 12.63
C GLY A 146 -11.20 1.28 13.10
N ILE A 147 -10.01 1.04 12.53
CA ILE A 147 -8.82 1.81 12.86
C ILE A 147 -8.86 3.13 12.10
N VAL A 148 -8.84 4.21 12.85
CA VAL A 148 -8.81 5.59 12.36
C VAL A 148 -7.56 6.29 12.87
N GLY A 149 -7.20 7.39 12.25
CA GLY A 149 -6.10 8.24 12.68
C GLY A 149 -6.40 9.70 12.38
N ASP A 150 -5.52 10.56 12.86
CA ASP A 150 -5.48 11.99 12.60
C ASP A 150 -4.20 12.37 11.86
N ALA A 151 -4.04 13.66 11.57
CA ALA A 151 -2.90 14.17 10.81
C ALA A 151 -1.55 13.86 11.48
N GLU A 152 -1.50 13.86 12.83
CA GLU A 152 -0.31 13.61 13.62
C GLU A 152 0.08 12.12 13.59
N SER A 153 -0.87 11.22 13.83
CA SER A 153 -0.67 9.78 13.78
C SER A 153 -0.26 9.30 12.38
N TYR A 154 -0.83 9.88 11.31
CA TYR A 154 -0.42 9.57 9.93
C TYR A 154 1.03 10.02 9.67
N ALA A 155 1.42 11.22 10.13
CA ALA A 155 2.78 11.72 9.96
C ALA A 155 3.80 10.90 10.74
N LEU A 156 3.46 10.48 11.96
CA LEU A 156 4.31 9.62 12.80
C LEU A 156 4.50 8.24 12.16
N ALA A 157 3.41 7.60 11.73
CA ALA A 157 3.46 6.31 11.07
C ALA A 157 4.27 6.38 9.76
N ALA A 158 4.09 7.43 8.96
CA ALA A 158 4.81 7.61 7.72
C ALA A 158 6.32 7.80 7.96
N ARG A 159 6.72 8.66 8.89
CA ARG A 159 8.15 8.85 9.26
C ARG A 159 8.78 7.53 9.65
N ARG A 160 8.14 6.77 10.52
CA ARG A 160 8.65 5.46 10.92
C ARG A 160 8.85 4.52 9.74
N LEU A 161 7.91 4.48 8.79
CA LEU A 161 8.01 3.62 7.60
C LEU A 161 9.10 4.09 6.63
N VAL A 162 9.37 5.40 6.54
CA VAL A 162 10.50 5.94 5.76
C VAL A 162 11.83 5.53 6.40
N ASP A 163 11.96 5.69 7.72
CA ASP A 163 13.22 5.53 8.44
C ASP A 163 13.56 4.05 8.74
N GLU A 164 12.56 3.24 9.05
CA GLU A 164 12.73 1.88 9.59
C GLU A 164 12.15 0.78 8.68
N GLY A 165 11.31 1.11 7.70
CA GLY A 165 10.57 0.13 6.91
C GLY A 165 9.43 -0.54 7.70
N TYR A 166 9.07 -1.74 7.28
CA TYR A 166 7.97 -2.53 7.86
C TYR A 166 8.44 -3.47 8.97
N ALA A 167 9.74 -3.82 9.00
CA ALA A 167 10.32 -4.64 10.06
C ALA A 167 10.40 -3.84 11.37
N ARG A 168 10.23 -4.52 12.53
CA ARG A 168 10.66 -3.94 13.81
C ARG A 168 12.18 -4.09 13.88
N ARG A 169 12.91 -2.99 14.08
CA ARG A 169 14.25 -3.09 14.65
C ARG A 169 14.10 -3.66 16.05
N ARG A 170 14.79 -4.75 16.33
CA ARG A 170 14.90 -5.34 17.67
C ARG A 170 15.69 -4.42 18.56
#